data_10470de5f53d8eec7dce17b33ad1f33b
#
_entry.id   10470de5f53d8eec7dce17b33ad1f33b
#
_cell.length_a   1.000
_cell.length_b   1.000
_cell.length_c   1.000
_cell.angle_alpha   90.00
_cell.angle_beta   90.00
_cell.angle_gamma   90.00
#
_symmetry.space_group_name_H-M   'P 1'
#
loop_
_entity.id
_entity.type
_entity.pdbx_description
1 polymer ?
#
loop_
_entity_poly.entity_id
_entity_poly.type
_entity_poly.pdbx_seq_one_letter_code
_entity_poly.pdbx_strand_id
1 'polypeptide(L)'
;SNIKIFEVGKRFASNKNAPLEINVISGLIYGQRTMESWAYKAARLDFFDLKGHIQDIFTAFKLKNISFESSIHPMLCPGVCAEIKLEKKKIGMIGMLNPELSADMKLEHDPFLFELDYEALKLPQSENYKHQEYYPSSRRDLSLLISHEIEVNQILDKINDLKISELKETVVFDLFSKKDG
;
A
#
# COMPACT_ATOMS: atom_id res chain seq x y z
N SER A 1 21.80 5.56 -8.26
CA SER A 1 20.75 5.97 -9.21
C SER A 1 19.39 5.83 -8.56
N ASN A 2 18.47 6.77 -8.84
CA ASN A 2 17.07 6.69 -8.40
C ASN A 2 16.17 6.45 -9.61
N ILE A 3 15.31 5.44 -9.52
CA ILE A 3 14.42 5.03 -10.60
C ILE A 3 12.99 4.96 -10.05
N LYS A 4 12.05 5.57 -10.76
CA LYS A 4 10.61 5.41 -10.56
C LYS A 4 9.99 5.26 -11.94
N ILE A 5 9.51 4.08 -12.26
CA ILE A 5 8.91 3.77 -13.55
C ILE A 5 7.62 2.99 -13.38
N PHE A 6 6.74 3.10 -14.36
CA PHE A 6 5.53 2.30 -14.45
C PHE A 6 5.22 1.99 -15.91
N GLU A 7 4.42 0.97 -16.11
CA GLU A 7 3.93 0.53 -17.41
C GLU A 7 2.47 0.11 -17.29
N VAL A 8 1.70 0.37 -18.34
CA VAL A 8 0.35 -0.17 -18.50
C VAL A 8 0.41 -1.19 -19.64
N GLY A 9 0.02 -2.41 -19.34
CA GLY A 9 0.17 -3.53 -20.25
C GLY A 9 -0.83 -4.65 -19.99
N LYS A 10 -0.57 -5.79 -20.62
CA LYS A 10 -1.39 -7.00 -20.46
C LYS A 10 -0.56 -8.10 -19.80
N ARG A 11 -1.15 -8.74 -18.81
CA ARG A 11 -0.65 -9.99 -18.23
C ARG A 11 -1.50 -11.15 -18.76
N PHE A 12 -0.84 -12.23 -19.09
CA PHE A 12 -1.48 -13.45 -19.56
C PHE A 12 -1.45 -14.50 -18.45
N ALA A 13 -2.62 -15.00 -18.07
CA ALA A 13 -2.76 -16.10 -17.14
C ALA A 13 -3.20 -17.37 -17.88
N SER A 14 -2.58 -18.52 -17.52
CA SER A 14 -2.99 -19.80 -18.06
C SER A 14 -4.38 -20.18 -17.56
N ASN A 15 -5.29 -20.46 -18.49
CA ASN A 15 -6.61 -21.02 -18.18
C ASN A 15 -6.85 -22.23 -19.10
N LYS A 16 -7.66 -23.19 -18.63
CA LYS A 16 -7.90 -24.49 -19.33
C LYS A 16 -8.45 -24.32 -20.75
N ASN A 17 -9.17 -23.24 -21.06
CA ASN A 17 -9.89 -23.07 -22.32
C ASN A 17 -9.27 -22.01 -23.25
N ALA A 18 -8.63 -20.99 -22.72
CA ALA A 18 -7.93 -19.94 -23.47
C ALA A 18 -7.08 -19.11 -22.51
N PRO A 19 -5.96 -18.49 -22.97
CA PRO A 19 -5.22 -17.55 -22.14
C PRO A 19 -6.14 -16.40 -21.70
N LEU A 20 -6.14 -16.12 -20.40
CA LEU A 20 -6.85 -14.96 -19.86
C LEU A 20 -5.94 -13.72 -19.98
N GLU A 21 -6.39 -12.73 -20.71
CA GLU A 21 -5.72 -11.42 -20.78
C GLU A 21 -6.25 -10.50 -19.68
N ILE A 22 -5.36 -9.96 -18.89
CA ILE A 22 -5.67 -9.03 -17.79
C ILE A 22 -4.90 -7.75 -18.04
N ASN A 23 -5.61 -6.63 -18.15
CA ASN A 23 -4.96 -5.32 -18.20
C ASN A 23 -4.43 -4.95 -16.83
N VAL A 24 -3.16 -4.62 -16.75
CA VAL A 24 -2.48 -4.29 -15.50
C VAL A 24 -1.71 -2.98 -15.62
N ILE A 25 -1.55 -2.30 -14.49
CA ILE A 25 -0.56 -1.27 -14.29
C ILE A 25 0.48 -1.82 -13.32
N SER A 26 1.73 -1.82 -13.73
CA SER A 26 2.85 -2.30 -12.94
C SER A 26 3.91 -1.22 -12.85
N GLY A 27 4.68 -1.23 -11.79
CA GLY A 27 5.78 -0.29 -11.67
C GLY A 27 6.73 -0.66 -10.54
N LEU A 28 7.80 0.11 -10.48
CA LEU A 28 8.82 -0.05 -9.44
C LEU A 28 9.39 1.29 -8.99
N ILE A 29 9.86 1.29 -7.76
CA ILE A 29 10.75 2.32 -7.22
C ILE A 29 12.05 1.67 -6.78
N TYR A 30 13.17 2.35 -7.03
CA TYR A 30 14.51 1.88 -6.71
C TYR A 30 15.42 3.05 -6.34
N GLY A 31 16.30 2.86 -5.35
CA GLY A 31 17.32 3.82 -4.96
C GLY A 31 17.08 4.42 -3.58
N GLN A 32 17.16 5.73 -3.46
CA GLN A 32 17.10 6.46 -2.19
C GLN A 32 15.87 7.38 -2.14
N ARG A 33 15.27 7.51 -0.97
CA ARG A 33 14.18 8.47 -0.69
C ARG A 33 14.70 9.91 -0.77
N THR A 34 15.82 10.16 -0.11
CA THR A 34 16.50 11.46 -0.11
C THR A 34 17.95 11.26 -0.48
N MET A 35 18.46 12.11 -1.39
CA MET A 35 19.88 12.19 -1.66
C MET A 35 20.59 12.85 -0.48
N GLU A 36 21.82 12.45 -0.24
CA GLU A 36 22.66 13.09 0.75
C GLU A 36 22.88 14.56 0.40
N SER A 37 22.66 15.43 1.36
CA SER A 37 22.89 16.87 1.25
C SER A 37 23.43 17.40 2.58
N TRP A 38 23.83 18.65 2.62
CA TRP A 38 24.25 19.30 3.87
C TRP A 38 23.16 19.34 4.95
N ALA A 39 21.87 19.28 4.55
CA ALA A 39 20.71 19.36 5.44
C ALA A 39 20.13 17.99 5.81
N TYR A 40 20.36 16.95 4.98
CA TYR A 40 19.73 15.64 5.14
C TYR A 40 20.72 14.51 4.90
N LYS A 41 20.67 13.49 5.74
CA LYS A 41 21.33 12.21 5.47
C LYS A 41 20.59 11.44 4.39
N ALA A 42 21.33 10.66 3.59
CA ALA A 42 20.73 9.73 2.66
C ALA A 42 19.81 8.76 3.39
N ALA A 43 18.58 8.62 2.91
CA ALA A 43 17.62 7.64 3.41
C ALA A 43 17.25 6.65 2.31
N ARG A 44 17.22 5.35 2.63
CA ARG A 44 16.79 4.32 1.71
C ARG A 44 15.28 4.37 1.51
N LEU A 45 14.84 3.97 0.33
CA LEU A 45 13.43 3.67 0.09
C LEU A 45 13.02 2.45 0.90
N ASP A 46 11.75 2.42 1.29
CA ASP A 46 11.14 1.29 1.98
C ASP A 46 9.76 0.93 1.39
N PHE A 47 9.16 -0.12 1.93
CA PHE A 47 7.83 -0.57 1.53
C PHE A 47 6.77 0.52 1.65
N PHE A 48 6.85 1.36 2.68
CA PHE A 48 5.86 2.41 2.94
C PHE A 48 5.96 3.57 1.96
N ASP A 49 7.14 3.81 1.36
CA ASP A 49 7.28 4.79 0.28
C ASP A 49 6.45 4.38 -0.94
N LEU A 50 6.57 3.11 -1.36
CA LEU A 50 5.77 2.61 -2.46
C LEU A 50 4.28 2.54 -2.10
N LYS A 51 3.95 2.07 -0.89
CA LYS A 51 2.57 2.04 -0.38
C LYS A 51 1.94 3.43 -0.43
N GLY A 52 2.67 4.47 -0.02
CA GLY A 52 2.22 5.86 -0.10
C GLY A 52 1.87 6.28 -1.53
N HIS A 53 2.74 6.00 -2.51
CA HIS A 53 2.45 6.29 -3.92
C HIS A 53 1.21 5.55 -4.44
N ILE A 54 1.00 4.30 -4.03
CA ILE A 54 -0.21 3.54 -4.39
C ILE A 54 -1.46 4.11 -3.74
N GLN A 55 -1.36 4.56 -2.49
CA GLN A 55 -2.47 5.24 -1.80
C GLN A 55 -2.83 6.57 -2.47
N ASP A 56 -1.84 7.32 -2.98
CA ASP A 56 -2.07 8.53 -3.76
C ASP A 56 -2.85 8.23 -5.05
N ILE A 57 -2.50 7.13 -5.74
CA ILE A 57 -3.26 6.65 -6.92
C ILE A 57 -4.71 6.36 -6.51
N PHE A 58 -4.93 5.60 -5.44
CA PHE A 58 -6.30 5.27 -4.99
C PHE A 58 -7.09 6.52 -4.61
N THR A 59 -6.44 7.49 -3.98
CA THR A 59 -7.05 8.78 -3.65
C THR A 59 -7.44 9.55 -4.91
N ALA A 60 -6.57 9.60 -5.92
CA ALA A 60 -6.85 10.26 -7.20
C ALA A 60 -8.04 9.61 -7.94
N PHE A 61 -8.17 8.28 -7.86
CA PHE A 61 -9.31 7.54 -8.41
C PHE A 61 -10.50 7.47 -7.45
N LYS A 62 -10.45 8.15 -6.28
CA LYS A 62 -11.49 8.17 -5.24
C LYS A 62 -11.88 6.77 -4.77
N LEU A 63 -10.98 5.80 -4.81
CA LEU A 63 -11.24 4.45 -4.34
C LEU A 63 -11.28 4.41 -2.81
N LYS A 64 -12.28 3.73 -2.27
CA LYS A 64 -12.48 3.55 -0.82
C LYS A 64 -12.45 2.06 -0.49
N ASN A 65 -12.36 1.74 0.80
CA ASN A 65 -12.36 0.36 1.30
C ASN A 65 -11.21 -0.47 0.70
N ILE A 66 -10.02 0.15 0.62
CA ILE A 66 -8.79 -0.52 0.24
C ILE A 66 -8.13 -1.09 1.48
N SER A 67 -7.75 -2.35 1.43
CA SER A 67 -6.92 -3.00 2.45
C SER A 67 -5.63 -3.57 1.85
N PHE A 68 -4.60 -3.64 2.69
CA PHE A 68 -3.33 -4.28 2.39
C PHE A 68 -3.17 -5.45 3.36
N GLU A 69 -3.15 -6.66 2.85
CA GLU A 69 -3.05 -7.88 3.66
C GLU A 69 -1.73 -8.58 3.38
N SER A 70 -1.05 -9.00 4.45
CA SER A 70 0.19 -9.77 4.32
C SER A 70 -0.02 -10.98 3.40
N SER A 71 0.93 -11.23 2.51
CA SER A 71 0.83 -12.26 1.49
C SER A 71 2.20 -12.86 1.18
N ILE A 72 2.20 -13.95 0.41
CA ILE A 72 3.43 -14.60 -0.08
C ILE A 72 3.36 -14.65 -1.60
N HIS A 73 4.45 -14.24 -2.24
CA HIS A 73 4.60 -14.29 -3.68
C HIS A 73 6.02 -14.73 -4.05
N PRO A 74 6.22 -15.66 -5.03
CA PRO A 74 7.54 -16.22 -5.35
C PRO A 74 8.61 -15.19 -5.72
N MET A 75 8.22 -14.08 -6.36
CA MET A 75 9.12 -13.01 -6.79
C MET A 75 9.35 -11.94 -5.72
N LEU A 76 8.59 -11.95 -4.61
CA LEU A 76 8.66 -10.92 -3.59
C LEU A 76 9.22 -11.48 -2.28
N CYS A 77 9.86 -10.61 -1.52
CA CYS A 77 10.44 -10.95 -0.24
C CYS A 77 9.36 -11.32 0.79
N PRO A 78 9.43 -12.51 1.40
CA PRO A 78 8.55 -12.88 2.50
C PRO A 78 8.62 -11.84 3.64
N GLY A 79 7.45 -11.46 4.17
CA GLY A 79 7.35 -10.43 5.22
C GLY A 79 7.37 -8.98 4.73
N VAL A 80 7.73 -8.74 3.46
CA VAL A 80 7.68 -7.41 2.81
C VAL A 80 6.85 -7.50 1.53
N CYS A 81 5.71 -8.16 1.61
CA CYS A 81 4.78 -8.41 0.52
C CYS A 81 3.34 -8.33 1.02
N ALA A 82 2.47 -7.65 0.28
CA ALA A 82 1.06 -7.57 0.59
C ALA A 82 0.19 -7.69 -0.67
N GLU A 83 -0.97 -8.32 -0.51
CA GLU A 83 -2.08 -8.21 -1.45
C GLU A 83 -2.82 -6.90 -1.23
N ILE A 84 -3.26 -6.30 -2.33
CA ILE A 84 -4.11 -5.11 -2.31
C ILE A 84 -5.53 -5.56 -2.64
N LYS A 85 -6.47 -5.23 -1.76
CA LYS A 85 -7.88 -5.58 -1.94
C LYS A 85 -8.77 -4.34 -1.96
N LEU A 86 -9.75 -4.35 -2.83
CA LEU A 86 -10.86 -3.40 -2.88
C LEU A 86 -12.14 -4.17 -2.53
N GLU A 87 -12.82 -3.79 -1.45
CA GLU A 87 -14.04 -4.47 -0.98
C GLU A 87 -13.89 -6.00 -0.87
N LYS A 88 -12.75 -6.48 -0.34
CA LYS A 88 -12.39 -7.90 -0.21
C LYS A 88 -11.95 -8.59 -1.51
N LYS A 89 -12.10 -7.96 -2.68
CA LYS A 89 -11.61 -8.48 -3.95
C LYS A 89 -10.15 -8.11 -4.14
N LYS A 90 -9.28 -9.09 -4.40
CA LYS A 90 -7.89 -8.82 -4.77
C LYS A 90 -7.84 -8.03 -6.08
N ILE A 91 -7.17 -6.90 -6.04
CA ILE A 91 -6.95 -6.01 -7.20
C ILE A 91 -5.47 -5.82 -7.53
N GLY A 92 -4.57 -6.34 -6.71
CA GLY A 92 -3.15 -6.19 -6.98
C GLY A 92 -2.27 -6.73 -5.87
N MET A 93 -1.00 -6.39 -5.97
CA MET A 93 0.04 -6.76 -5.03
C MET A 93 1.13 -5.69 -4.98
N ILE A 94 1.84 -5.66 -3.87
CA ILE A 94 2.96 -4.75 -3.61
C ILE A 94 4.00 -5.47 -2.77
N GLY A 95 5.29 -5.21 -2.98
CA GLY A 95 6.34 -5.79 -2.15
C GLY A 95 7.74 -5.43 -2.60
N MET A 96 8.70 -5.85 -1.80
CA MET A 96 10.13 -5.82 -2.13
C MET A 96 10.47 -7.00 -3.04
N LEU A 97 11.31 -6.80 -4.04
CA LEU A 97 11.84 -7.90 -4.86
C LEU A 97 12.55 -8.91 -3.96
N ASN A 98 12.43 -10.21 -4.29
CA ASN A 98 13.17 -11.24 -3.58
C ASN A 98 14.67 -10.93 -3.60
N PRO A 99 15.35 -10.92 -2.45
CA PRO A 99 16.77 -10.63 -2.35
C PRO A 99 17.67 -11.51 -3.25
N GLU A 100 17.32 -12.77 -3.48
CA GLU A 100 18.05 -13.65 -4.37
C GLU A 100 18.03 -13.11 -5.81
N LEU A 101 16.85 -12.71 -6.31
CA LEU A 101 16.70 -12.11 -7.63
C LEU A 101 17.42 -10.76 -7.73
N SER A 102 17.37 -9.98 -6.67
CA SER A 102 18.07 -8.69 -6.59
C SER A 102 19.59 -8.88 -6.65
N ALA A 103 20.13 -9.89 -5.99
CA ALA A 103 21.55 -10.25 -6.01
C ALA A 103 22.00 -10.73 -7.40
N ASP A 104 21.21 -11.56 -8.07
CA ASP A 104 21.49 -12.04 -9.43
C ASP A 104 21.58 -10.88 -10.44
N MET A 105 20.76 -9.85 -10.23
CA MET A 105 20.78 -8.62 -11.04
C MET A 105 21.86 -7.63 -10.61
N LYS A 106 22.64 -7.92 -9.54
CA LYS A 106 23.69 -7.06 -8.97
C LYS A 106 23.19 -5.67 -8.60
N LEU A 107 22.00 -5.60 -8.02
CA LEU A 107 21.39 -4.33 -7.58
C LEU A 107 21.98 -3.90 -6.24
N GLU A 108 22.30 -2.60 -6.12
CA GLU A 108 22.86 -2.01 -4.90
C GLU A 108 21.81 -1.69 -3.83
N HIS A 109 20.56 -1.55 -4.26
CA HIS A 109 19.42 -1.21 -3.40
C HIS A 109 18.28 -2.20 -3.65
N ASP A 110 17.35 -2.27 -2.71
CA ASP A 110 16.18 -3.12 -2.80
C ASP A 110 15.11 -2.47 -3.69
N PRO A 111 14.67 -3.11 -4.80
CA PRO A 111 13.55 -2.63 -5.59
C PRO A 111 12.23 -2.94 -4.89
N PHE A 112 11.32 -1.98 -4.90
CA PHE A 112 9.93 -2.17 -4.48
C PHE A 112 9.02 -2.12 -5.69
N LEU A 113 8.13 -3.09 -5.82
CA LEU A 113 7.34 -3.39 -7.00
C LEU A 113 5.86 -3.40 -6.68
N PHE A 114 5.03 -3.03 -7.64
CA PHE A 114 3.59 -3.23 -7.56
C PHE A 114 3.02 -3.70 -8.89
N GLU A 115 1.89 -4.38 -8.81
CA GLU A 115 1.00 -4.68 -9.93
C GLU A 115 -0.43 -4.46 -9.49
N LEU A 116 -1.23 -3.75 -10.29
CA LEU A 116 -2.64 -3.47 -10.06
C LEU A 116 -3.47 -3.88 -11.26
N ASP A 117 -4.64 -4.44 -11.02
CA ASP A 117 -5.66 -4.65 -12.04
C ASP A 117 -6.18 -3.29 -12.52
N TYR A 118 -5.91 -2.96 -13.79
CA TYR A 118 -6.31 -1.69 -14.38
C TYR A 118 -7.83 -1.51 -14.42
N GLU A 119 -8.59 -2.58 -14.62
CA GLU A 119 -10.04 -2.51 -14.65
C GLU A 119 -10.64 -2.16 -13.28
N ALA A 120 -9.97 -2.57 -12.20
CA ALA A 120 -10.39 -2.23 -10.84
C ALA A 120 -10.32 -0.71 -10.56
N LEU A 121 -9.43 0.01 -11.25
CA LEU A 121 -9.32 1.47 -11.12
C LEU A 121 -10.43 2.22 -11.85
N LYS A 122 -11.10 1.59 -12.81
CA LYS A 122 -12.17 2.18 -13.63
C LYS A 122 -13.56 2.11 -13.00
N LEU A 123 -13.69 1.59 -11.77
CA LEU A 123 -14.98 1.46 -11.12
C LEU A 123 -15.66 2.83 -11.00
N PRO A 124 -16.90 2.99 -11.50
CA PRO A 124 -17.60 4.25 -11.40
C PRO A 124 -17.87 4.59 -9.95
N GLN A 125 -17.32 5.69 -9.51
CA GLN A 125 -17.59 6.23 -8.17
C GLN A 125 -18.82 7.10 -8.27
N SER A 126 -19.92 6.69 -7.66
CA SER A 126 -21.06 7.60 -7.48
C SER A 126 -20.61 8.71 -6.53
N GLU A 127 -20.54 9.91 -7.02
CA GLU A 127 -20.32 11.09 -6.20
C GLU A 127 -21.57 11.36 -5.35
N ASN A 128 -21.59 10.84 -4.16
CA ASN A 128 -22.52 11.35 -3.15
C ASN A 128 -21.98 12.70 -2.67
N TYR A 129 -22.58 13.78 -3.16
CA TYR A 129 -22.33 15.12 -2.65
C TYR A 129 -22.63 15.11 -1.13
N LYS A 130 -21.58 15.20 -0.32
CA LYS A 130 -21.74 15.43 1.12
C LYS A 130 -21.83 16.91 1.37
N HIS A 131 -22.91 17.33 1.98
CA HIS A 131 -23.08 18.70 2.48
C HIS A 131 -21.88 19.07 3.34
N GLN A 132 -21.30 20.25 3.11
CA GLN A 132 -20.19 20.76 3.90
C GLN A 132 -20.67 20.93 5.33
N GLU A 133 -20.05 20.22 6.27
CA GLU A 133 -20.42 20.31 7.67
C GLU A 133 -19.98 21.65 8.25
N TYR A 134 -20.88 22.34 8.90
CA TYR A 134 -20.67 23.66 9.50
C TYR A 134 -19.81 23.65 10.77
N TYR A 135 -19.57 22.47 11.36
CA TYR A 135 -18.86 22.38 12.63
C TYR A 135 -17.38 22.05 12.43
N PRO A 136 -16.46 22.75 13.14
CA PRO A 136 -15.05 22.43 13.11
C PRO A 136 -14.83 21.02 13.69
N SER A 137 -13.91 20.25 13.07
CA SER A 137 -13.54 18.95 13.59
C SER A 137 -12.70 19.09 14.87
N SER A 138 -12.86 18.16 15.80
CA SER A 138 -11.98 18.04 16.96
C SER A 138 -11.14 16.77 16.86
N ARG A 139 -9.86 16.87 17.24
CA ARG A 139 -8.96 15.72 17.31
C ARG A 139 -9.00 15.12 18.72
N ARG A 140 -9.02 13.80 18.78
CA ARG A 140 -8.86 13.01 20.01
C ARG A 140 -7.78 11.95 19.80
N ASP A 141 -6.85 11.89 20.72
CA ASP A 141 -5.78 10.90 20.67
C ASP A 141 -6.12 9.76 21.63
N LEU A 142 -5.94 8.52 21.15
CA LEU A 142 -6.09 7.29 21.92
C LEU A 142 -4.74 6.61 22.00
N SER A 143 -4.36 6.17 23.20
CA SER A 143 -3.18 5.32 23.40
C SER A 143 -3.64 3.91 23.72
N LEU A 144 -3.21 2.94 22.93
CA LEU A 144 -3.61 1.55 23.07
C LEU A 144 -2.38 0.69 23.36
N LEU A 145 -2.50 -0.20 24.34
CA LEU A 145 -1.50 -1.24 24.60
C LEU A 145 -2.00 -2.55 23.95
N ILE A 146 -1.27 -3.04 22.97
CA ILE A 146 -1.67 -4.21 22.17
C ILE A 146 -0.54 -5.25 22.13
N SER A 147 -0.90 -6.52 21.90
CA SER A 147 0.07 -7.58 21.62
C SER A 147 0.68 -7.38 20.21
N HIS A 148 1.92 -7.82 20.03
CA HIS A 148 2.62 -7.81 18.74
C HIS A 148 1.94 -8.67 17.66
N GLU A 149 1.05 -9.58 18.04
CA GLU A 149 0.31 -10.43 17.13
C GLU A 149 -0.87 -9.72 16.45
N ILE A 150 -1.25 -8.55 16.95
CA ILE A 150 -2.40 -7.78 16.44
C ILE A 150 -1.92 -6.82 15.37
N GLU A 151 -2.39 -7.00 14.16
CA GLU A 151 -2.11 -6.08 13.05
C GLU A 151 -2.88 -4.76 13.22
N VAL A 152 -2.26 -3.65 12.84
CA VAL A 152 -2.89 -2.31 12.90
C VAL A 152 -4.22 -2.28 12.14
N ASN A 153 -4.32 -2.97 11.01
CA ASN A 153 -5.55 -3.03 10.23
C ASN A 153 -6.73 -3.63 11.03
N GLN A 154 -6.49 -4.62 11.88
CA GLN A 154 -7.54 -5.22 12.72
C GLN A 154 -8.13 -4.20 13.70
N ILE A 155 -7.31 -3.26 14.19
CA ILE A 155 -7.75 -2.19 15.08
C ILE A 155 -8.58 -1.18 14.30
N LEU A 156 -8.08 -0.75 13.14
CA LEU A 156 -8.76 0.21 12.27
C LEU A 156 -10.12 -0.34 11.79
N ASP A 157 -10.16 -1.62 11.42
CA ASP A 157 -11.40 -2.28 11.01
C ASP A 157 -12.42 -2.32 12.16
N LYS A 158 -11.99 -2.64 13.38
CA LYS A 158 -12.88 -2.60 14.56
C LYS A 158 -13.43 -1.21 14.84
N ILE A 159 -12.60 -0.18 14.70
CA ILE A 159 -13.06 1.22 14.87
C ILE A 159 -14.08 1.56 13.78
N ASN A 160 -13.84 1.19 12.53
CA ASN A 160 -14.75 1.43 11.42
C ASN A 160 -16.07 0.66 11.56
N ASP A 161 -16.03 -0.56 12.11
CA ASP A 161 -17.21 -1.38 12.36
C ASP A 161 -18.16 -0.79 13.40
N LEU A 162 -17.66 0.09 14.27
CA LEU A 162 -18.51 0.84 15.23
C LEU A 162 -19.44 1.83 14.52
N LYS A 163 -19.20 2.16 13.25
CA LYS A 163 -20.03 3.06 12.41
C LYS A 163 -20.39 4.37 13.10
N ILE A 164 -19.44 4.96 13.81
CA ILE A 164 -19.61 6.23 14.51
C ILE A 164 -19.82 7.33 13.47
N SER A 165 -21.00 7.94 13.42
CA SER A 165 -21.38 8.92 12.40
C SER A 165 -20.51 10.18 12.42
N GLU A 166 -20.00 10.56 13.59
CA GLU A 166 -19.17 11.74 13.85
C GLU A 166 -17.68 11.48 13.57
N LEU A 167 -17.27 10.22 13.40
CA LEU A 167 -15.89 9.88 13.13
C LEU A 167 -15.55 10.16 11.66
N LYS A 168 -14.69 11.16 11.43
CA LYS A 168 -14.27 11.56 10.08
C LYS A 168 -13.09 10.73 9.59
N GLU A 169 -12.10 10.54 10.46
CA GLU A 169 -10.83 9.91 10.11
C GLU A 169 -10.19 9.26 11.34
N THR A 170 -9.50 8.14 11.12
CA THR A 170 -8.64 7.50 12.12
C THR A 170 -7.24 7.36 11.54
N VAL A 171 -6.25 7.94 12.22
CA VAL A 171 -4.84 7.93 11.78
C VAL A 171 -3.98 7.34 12.89
N VAL A 172 -3.15 6.36 12.55
CA VAL A 172 -2.07 5.90 13.43
C VAL A 172 -0.87 6.83 13.19
N PHE A 173 -0.55 7.63 14.19
CA PHE A 173 0.49 8.66 14.06
C PHE A 173 1.75 8.36 14.87
N ASP A 174 1.68 7.39 15.80
CA ASP A 174 2.83 7.00 16.61
C ASP A 174 2.76 5.52 16.98
N LEU A 175 3.92 4.87 17.02
CA LEU A 175 4.09 3.48 17.44
C LEU A 175 5.28 3.39 18.39
N PHE A 176 5.01 3.08 19.63
CA PHE A 176 6.03 2.88 20.65
C PHE A 176 6.16 1.40 21.01
N SER A 177 7.32 0.81 20.77
CA SER A 177 7.65 -0.53 21.25
C SER A 177 8.61 -0.40 22.43
N LYS A 178 8.26 -1.02 23.57
CA LYS A 178 9.20 -1.17 24.67
C LYS A 178 10.31 -2.11 24.19
N LYS A 179 11.53 -1.61 24.06
CA LYS A 179 12.69 -2.49 23.90
C LYS A 179 12.78 -3.31 25.18
N ASP A 180 12.63 -4.62 25.06
CA ASP A 180 13.00 -5.51 26.16
C ASP A 180 14.48 -5.27 26.46
N GLY A 181 14.75 -4.86 27.71
CA GLY A 181 16.11 -4.61 28.24
C GLY A 181 16.81 -5.91 28.58
#